data_7ac9c36456f852ed92588eb201581e86
#
_entry.id   7ac9c36456f852ed92588eb201581e86
#
_cell.length_a   1.000
_cell.length_b   1.000
_cell.length_c   1.000
_cell.angle_alpha   90.00
_cell.angle_beta   90.00
_cell.angle_gamma   90.00
#
_symmetry.space_group_name_H-M   'P 1'
#
loop_
_entity.id
_entity.type
_entity.pdbx_description
1 polymer ?
#
loop_
_entity_poly.entity_id
_entity_poly.type
_entity_poly.pdbx_seq_one_letter_code
_entity_poly.pdbx_strand_id
1 'polypeptide(L)'
;SSITQGGCCSRPDNAYQGLIAKWNNIDFWNYGFSGSALGELKMADFLAEFDCSLFVCDYDHNAPSPTHLRNTHYAFYEQYRKQRPDVPILFLTKPDFNGSADHIEREKIIRATYRKALANGDKKVYFIAGKTYFKEDRENCMIDGCHPNDLGFYLMAKKIYKKM
;
A
#
# COMPACT_ATOMS: atom_id res chain seq x y z
N SER A 1 2.19 -6.52 -2.79
CA SER A 1 3.64 -6.53 -3.06
C SER A 1 4.41 -7.44 -2.09
N SER A 2 5.72 -7.60 -2.27
CA SER A 2 6.59 -8.28 -1.30
C SER A 2 6.59 -7.58 0.08
N ILE A 3 6.44 -6.27 0.09
CA ILE A 3 6.35 -5.50 1.34
C ILE A 3 5.03 -5.80 2.05
N THR A 4 3.91 -5.82 1.32
CA THR A 4 2.63 -6.28 1.86
C THR A 4 2.73 -7.73 2.36
N GLN A 5 3.40 -8.59 1.63
CA GLN A 5 3.64 -9.98 2.05
C GLN A 5 4.41 -10.09 3.37
N GLY A 6 5.21 -9.08 3.70
CA GLY A 6 6.09 -9.05 4.88
C GLY A 6 7.50 -9.52 4.57
N GLY A 7 7.95 -9.36 3.32
CA GLY A 7 9.31 -9.72 2.90
C GLY A 7 10.35 -9.01 3.76
N CYS A 8 11.34 -9.75 4.26
CA CYS A 8 12.43 -9.30 5.13
C CYS A 8 12.05 -8.92 6.58
N CYS A 9 10.82 -9.12 7.04
CA CYS A 9 10.57 -9.13 8.47
C CYS A 9 11.07 -10.45 9.08
N SER A 10 11.54 -10.41 10.33
CA SER A 10 12.10 -11.59 11.01
C SER A 10 11.06 -12.68 11.30
N ARG A 11 9.78 -12.32 11.32
CA ARG A 11 8.64 -13.22 11.50
C ARG A 11 7.36 -12.55 10.98
N PRO A 12 6.31 -13.32 10.58
CA PRO A 12 5.09 -12.77 10.00
C PRO A 12 4.42 -11.68 10.83
N ASP A 13 4.40 -11.81 12.15
CA ASP A 13 3.78 -10.86 13.07
C ASP A 13 4.49 -9.49 13.12
N ASN A 14 5.68 -9.37 12.56
CA ASN A 14 6.42 -8.12 12.48
C ASN A 14 6.14 -7.34 11.17
N ALA A 15 5.43 -7.91 10.21
CA ALA A 15 4.92 -7.15 9.08
C ALA A 15 3.90 -6.10 9.56
N TYR A 16 3.75 -4.98 8.84
CA TYR A 16 2.94 -3.86 9.32
C TYR A 16 1.49 -4.24 9.65
N GLN A 17 0.87 -5.12 8.86
CA GLN A 17 -0.50 -5.58 9.11
C GLN A 17 -0.59 -6.50 10.34
N GLY A 18 0.39 -7.36 10.57
CA GLY A 18 0.45 -8.19 11.77
C GLY A 18 0.57 -7.36 13.05
N LEU A 19 1.40 -6.32 13.02
CA LEU A 19 1.52 -5.35 14.13
C LEU A 19 0.21 -4.61 14.38
N ILE A 20 -0.45 -4.13 13.34
CA ILE A 20 -1.74 -3.41 13.44
C ILE A 20 -2.83 -4.35 13.97
N ALA A 21 -2.89 -5.58 13.46
CA ALA A 21 -3.84 -6.59 13.92
C ALA A 21 -3.69 -6.84 15.42
N LYS A 22 -2.46 -7.04 15.89
CA LYS A 22 -2.15 -7.24 17.31
C LYS A 22 -2.55 -6.03 18.18
N TRP A 23 -2.29 -4.80 17.70
CA TRP A 23 -2.60 -3.59 18.49
C TRP A 23 -4.10 -3.31 18.62
N ASN A 24 -4.91 -3.77 17.66
CA ASN A 24 -6.34 -3.53 17.63
C ASN A 24 -7.19 -4.76 17.96
N ASN A 25 -6.58 -5.91 18.17
CA ASN A 25 -7.28 -7.20 18.32
C ASN A 25 -8.25 -7.44 17.14
N ILE A 26 -7.77 -7.26 15.92
CA ILE A 26 -8.50 -7.49 14.67
C ILE A 26 -7.80 -8.56 13.84
N ASP A 27 -8.53 -9.11 12.89
CA ASP A 27 -7.99 -10.03 11.89
C ASP A 27 -7.65 -9.29 10.59
N PHE A 28 -6.90 -9.96 9.69
CA PHE A 28 -6.55 -9.41 8.38
C PHE A 28 -6.34 -10.51 7.34
N TRP A 29 -6.62 -10.17 6.09
CA TRP A 29 -6.21 -10.95 4.93
C TRP A 29 -4.98 -10.31 4.30
N ASN A 30 -3.96 -11.11 4.04
CA ASN A 30 -2.73 -10.66 3.38
C ASN A 30 -2.65 -11.25 1.98
N TYR A 31 -2.84 -10.40 0.98
CA TYR A 31 -2.69 -10.71 -0.44
C TYR A 31 -1.48 -10.00 -1.03
N GLY A 32 -0.36 -10.06 -0.33
CA GLY A 32 0.94 -9.62 -0.83
C GLY A 32 1.54 -10.66 -1.77
N PHE A 33 1.87 -10.25 -2.99
CA PHE A 33 2.49 -11.09 -4.01
C PHE A 33 3.85 -10.52 -4.36
N SER A 34 4.93 -11.21 -3.97
CA SER A 34 6.31 -10.77 -4.23
C SER A 34 6.57 -10.60 -5.73
N GLY A 35 6.85 -9.36 -6.15
CA GLY A 35 7.15 -9.04 -7.55
C GLY A 35 5.97 -9.14 -8.52
N SER A 36 4.79 -9.58 -8.08
CA SER A 36 3.68 -9.98 -8.96
C SER A 36 2.37 -9.26 -8.72
N ALA A 37 2.34 -8.23 -7.88
CA ALA A 37 1.15 -7.39 -7.72
C ALA A 37 1.14 -6.32 -8.83
N LEU A 38 0.39 -6.57 -9.90
CA LEU A 38 0.40 -5.77 -11.12
C LEU A 38 -0.85 -4.92 -11.33
N GLY A 39 -1.84 -5.00 -10.43
CA GLY A 39 -3.06 -4.22 -10.50
C GLY A 39 -4.06 -4.71 -11.54
N GLU A 40 -4.16 -6.02 -11.74
CA GLU A 40 -5.11 -6.65 -12.65
C GLU A 40 -6.55 -6.48 -12.17
N LEU A 41 -7.47 -6.17 -13.09
CA LEU A 41 -8.89 -5.97 -12.75
C LEU A 41 -9.54 -7.22 -12.14
N LYS A 42 -9.14 -8.42 -12.58
CA LYS A 42 -9.60 -9.68 -11.98
C LYS A 42 -9.19 -9.82 -10.52
N MET A 43 -8.03 -9.27 -10.15
CA MET A 43 -7.61 -9.24 -8.76
C MET A 43 -8.46 -8.25 -7.95
N ALA A 44 -8.84 -7.11 -8.53
CA ALA A 44 -9.78 -6.19 -7.89
C ALA A 44 -11.15 -6.86 -7.64
N ASP A 45 -11.65 -7.64 -8.61
CA ASP A 45 -12.89 -8.41 -8.47
C ASP A 45 -12.77 -9.44 -7.33
N PHE A 46 -11.71 -10.24 -7.33
CA PHE A 46 -11.45 -11.23 -6.29
C PHE A 46 -11.34 -10.61 -4.90
N LEU A 47 -10.59 -9.53 -4.75
CA LEU A 47 -10.44 -8.84 -3.46
C LEU A 47 -11.77 -8.22 -2.98
N ALA A 48 -12.66 -7.87 -3.88
CA ALA A 48 -13.97 -7.35 -3.54
C ALA A 48 -14.94 -8.43 -3.00
N GLU A 49 -14.63 -9.72 -3.12
CA GLU A 49 -15.42 -10.81 -2.51
C GLU A 49 -15.29 -10.84 -0.98
N PHE A 50 -14.19 -10.30 -0.43
CA PHE A 50 -13.92 -10.30 1.00
C PHE A 50 -14.58 -9.12 1.70
N ASP A 51 -15.28 -9.41 2.79
CA ASP A 51 -15.82 -8.37 3.65
C ASP A 51 -14.72 -7.81 4.56
N CYS A 52 -14.43 -6.52 4.44
CA CYS A 52 -13.39 -5.86 5.21
C CYS A 52 -13.81 -4.43 5.61
N SER A 53 -13.29 -3.96 6.74
CA SER A 53 -13.50 -2.61 7.25
C SER A 53 -12.50 -1.58 6.71
N LEU A 54 -11.41 -2.04 6.08
CA LEU A 54 -10.41 -1.21 5.42
C LEU A 54 -9.70 -2.03 4.34
N PHE A 55 -9.60 -1.49 3.13
CA PHE A 55 -8.75 -2.01 2.07
C PHE A 55 -7.47 -1.19 1.98
N VAL A 56 -6.31 -1.83 2.10
CA VAL A 56 -4.99 -1.18 1.93
C VAL A 56 -4.41 -1.58 0.57
N CYS A 57 -4.21 -0.61 -0.31
CA CYS A 57 -3.68 -0.80 -1.65
C CYS A 57 -2.20 -0.38 -1.70
N ASP A 58 -1.31 -1.36 -1.91
CA ASP A 58 0.14 -1.21 -1.84
C ASP A 58 0.83 -2.09 -2.88
N TYR A 59 1.04 -1.58 -4.11
CA TYR A 59 1.72 -2.35 -5.16
C TYR A 59 2.56 -1.53 -6.14
N ASP A 60 2.76 -0.25 -5.91
CA ASP A 60 3.43 0.66 -6.85
C ASP A 60 4.80 0.17 -7.33
N HIS A 61 5.57 -0.43 -6.43
CA HIS A 61 6.93 -0.91 -6.73
C HIS A 61 6.98 -2.30 -7.37
N ASN A 62 5.85 -3.01 -7.46
CA ASN A 62 5.73 -4.22 -8.28
C ASN A 62 5.33 -3.90 -9.74
N ALA A 63 4.71 -2.76 -9.98
CA ALA A 63 4.43 -2.33 -11.34
C ALA A 63 5.72 -2.22 -12.15
N PRO A 64 5.84 -2.85 -13.34
CA PRO A 64 7.09 -2.90 -14.11
C PRO A 64 7.64 -1.52 -14.51
N SER A 65 6.76 -0.53 -14.59
CA SER A 65 7.13 0.85 -14.94
C SER A 65 6.09 1.85 -14.42
N PRO A 66 6.44 3.15 -14.31
CA PRO A 66 5.44 4.20 -14.05
C PRO A 66 4.31 4.23 -15.07
N THR A 67 4.57 3.90 -16.32
CA THR A 67 3.53 3.80 -17.37
C THR A 67 2.53 2.68 -17.07
N HIS A 68 3.01 1.51 -16.68
CA HIS A 68 2.13 0.41 -16.26
C HIS A 68 1.27 0.85 -15.05
N LEU A 69 1.90 1.42 -14.03
CA LEU A 69 1.19 1.90 -12.83
C LEU A 69 0.11 2.93 -13.17
N ARG A 70 0.41 3.87 -14.07
CA ARG A 70 -0.54 4.89 -14.53
C ARG A 70 -1.75 4.26 -15.22
N ASN A 71 -1.54 3.22 -16.00
CA ASN A 71 -2.60 2.53 -16.73
C ASN A 71 -3.46 1.61 -15.84
N THR A 72 -2.91 1.13 -14.72
CA THR A 72 -3.59 0.13 -13.88
C THR A 72 -4.17 0.70 -12.60
N HIS A 73 -3.51 1.65 -11.93
CA HIS A 73 -3.82 2.00 -10.55
C HIS A 73 -5.23 2.61 -10.38
N TYR A 74 -5.61 3.56 -11.23
CA TYR A 74 -6.96 4.14 -11.14
C TYR A 74 -8.03 3.13 -11.57
N ALA A 75 -7.77 2.36 -12.63
CA ALA A 75 -8.71 1.33 -13.10
C ALA A 75 -8.94 0.23 -12.06
N PHE A 76 -7.88 -0.19 -11.37
CA PHE A 76 -7.96 -1.15 -10.26
C PHE A 76 -8.80 -0.61 -9.10
N TYR A 77 -8.52 0.63 -8.66
CA TYR A 77 -9.32 1.31 -7.65
C TYR A 77 -10.80 1.39 -8.06
N GLU A 78 -11.09 1.85 -9.28
CA GLU A 78 -12.47 2.03 -9.78
C GLU A 78 -13.23 0.71 -9.84
N GLN A 79 -12.57 -0.37 -10.28
CA GLN A 79 -13.15 -1.72 -10.34
C GLN A 79 -13.50 -2.25 -8.94
N TYR A 80 -12.60 -2.08 -7.97
CA TYR A 80 -12.86 -2.45 -6.58
C TYR A 80 -13.99 -1.60 -5.98
N ARG A 81 -13.96 -0.28 -6.16
CA ARG A 81 -14.93 0.67 -5.60
C ARG A 81 -16.36 0.44 -6.11
N LYS A 82 -16.54 0.01 -7.36
CA LYS A 82 -17.85 -0.34 -7.91
C LYS A 82 -18.54 -1.45 -7.10
N GLN A 83 -17.79 -2.41 -6.60
CA GLN A 83 -18.31 -3.54 -5.84
C GLN A 83 -18.35 -3.27 -4.34
N ARG A 84 -17.46 -2.44 -3.84
CA ARG A 84 -17.33 -2.05 -2.43
C ARG A 84 -17.44 -0.53 -2.26
N PRO A 85 -18.66 0.04 -2.43
CA PRO A 85 -18.84 1.50 -2.44
C PRO A 85 -18.54 2.15 -1.10
N ASP A 86 -18.65 1.41 -0.01
CA ASP A 86 -18.55 1.95 1.34
C ASP A 86 -17.24 1.64 2.08
N VAL A 87 -16.43 0.73 1.58
CA VAL A 87 -15.19 0.33 2.23
C VAL A 87 -14.15 1.47 2.14
N PRO A 88 -13.58 1.94 3.25
CA PRO A 88 -12.43 2.84 3.23
C PRO A 88 -11.25 2.23 2.47
N ILE A 89 -10.59 3.03 1.61
CA ILE A 89 -9.41 2.60 0.85
C ILE A 89 -8.23 3.47 1.23
N LEU A 90 -7.13 2.85 1.63
CA LEU A 90 -5.88 3.51 1.95
C LEU A 90 -4.84 3.20 0.87
N PHE A 91 -4.45 4.21 0.10
CA PHE A 91 -3.35 4.09 -0.85
C PHE A 91 -2.01 4.35 -0.18
N LEU A 92 -1.09 3.43 -0.36
CA LEU A 92 0.29 3.56 0.11
C LEU A 92 1.23 3.72 -1.08
N THR A 93 2.35 4.40 -0.86
CA THR A 93 3.48 4.39 -1.79
C THR A 93 4.70 3.76 -1.15
N LYS A 94 5.66 3.35 -1.97
CA LYS A 94 6.87 2.63 -1.56
C LYS A 94 7.53 3.28 -0.34
N PRO A 95 7.82 2.50 0.73
CA PRO A 95 8.47 3.03 1.93
C PRO A 95 9.92 3.47 1.69
N ASP A 96 10.65 2.80 0.80
CA ASP A 96 11.99 3.17 0.40
C ASP A 96 11.95 4.32 -0.63
N PHE A 97 11.69 5.52 -0.14
CA PHE A 97 11.69 6.71 -1.00
C PHE A 97 13.07 7.38 -0.98
N ASN A 98 13.86 7.09 -2.00
CA ASN A 98 15.21 7.66 -2.17
C ASN A 98 15.25 8.94 -3.02
N GLY A 99 14.10 9.44 -3.45
CA GLY A 99 14.01 10.68 -4.26
C GLY A 99 14.37 10.50 -5.73
N SER A 100 14.53 9.27 -6.23
CA SER A 100 14.76 9.02 -7.65
C SER A 100 13.58 9.51 -8.50
N ALA A 101 13.82 9.79 -9.78
CA ALA A 101 12.77 10.20 -10.71
C ALA A 101 11.64 9.15 -10.80
N ASP A 102 11.98 7.85 -10.75
CA ASP A 102 11.02 6.76 -10.74
C ASP A 102 10.10 6.81 -9.49
N HIS A 103 10.68 6.95 -8.29
CA HIS A 103 9.90 7.04 -7.05
C HIS A 103 9.01 8.28 -7.01
N ILE A 104 9.51 9.41 -7.47
CA ILE A 104 8.73 10.65 -7.56
C ILE A 104 7.55 10.47 -8.51
N GLU A 105 7.77 9.86 -9.67
CA GLU A 105 6.71 9.65 -10.66
C GLU A 105 5.64 8.67 -10.17
N ARG A 106 6.05 7.57 -9.54
CA ARG A 106 5.10 6.60 -8.95
C ARG A 106 4.24 7.24 -7.84
N GLU A 107 4.84 8.02 -6.94
CA GLU A 107 4.07 8.78 -5.93
C GLU A 107 3.07 9.73 -6.59
N LYS A 108 3.45 10.44 -7.66
CA LYS A 108 2.54 11.32 -8.40
C LYS A 108 1.34 10.57 -8.97
N ILE A 109 1.56 9.39 -9.54
CA ILE A 109 0.52 8.57 -10.15
C ILE A 109 -0.50 8.12 -9.08
N ILE A 110 -0.05 7.58 -7.96
CA ILE A 110 -0.95 7.14 -6.88
C ILE A 110 -1.69 8.33 -6.26
N ARG A 111 -0.98 9.43 -6.05
CA ARG A 111 -1.58 10.68 -5.58
C ARG A 111 -2.62 11.23 -6.57
N ALA A 112 -2.42 11.05 -7.88
CA ALA A 112 -3.40 11.42 -8.90
C ALA A 112 -4.67 10.56 -8.80
N THR A 113 -4.53 9.24 -8.60
CA THR A 113 -5.67 8.35 -8.31
C THR A 113 -6.46 8.84 -7.10
N TYR A 114 -5.78 9.09 -5.98
CA TYR A 114 -6.40 9.60 -4.76
C TYR A 114 -7.17 10.91 -5.00
N ARG A 115 -6.53 11.89 -5.67
CA ARG A 115 -7.17 13.19 -5.97
C ARG A 115 -8.37 13.04 -6.90
N LYS A 116 -8.27 12.17 -7.91
CA LYS A 116 -9.37 11.91 -8.85
C LYS A 116 -10.55 11.26 -8.15
N ALA A 117 -10.29 10.29 -7.24
CA ALA A 117 -11.33 9.69 -6.42
C ALA A 117 -12.08 10.73 -5.58
N LEU A 118 -11.35 11.62 -4.89
CA LEU A 118 -11.94 12.73 -4.13
C LEU A 118 -12.77 13.68 -5.03
N ALA A 119 -12.24 14.05 -6.21
CA ALA A 119 -12.94 14.93 -7.16
C ALA A 119 -14.24 14.31 -7.68
N ASN A 120 -14.30 12.98 -7.76
CA ASN A 120 -15.48 12.22 -8.12
C ASN A 120 -16.43 11.95 -6.92
N GLY A 121 -16.18 12.58 -5.77
CA GLY A 121 -17.05 12.52 -4.60
C GLY A 121 -16.76 11.37 -3.62
N ASP A 122 -15.75 10.54 -3.86
CA ASP A 122 -15.37 9.48 -2.91
C ASP A 122 -14.67 10.08 -1.68
N LYS A 123 -15.37 10.11 -0.56
CA LYS A 123 -14.86 10.64 0.73
C LYS A 123 -14.17 9.57 1.59
N LYS A 124 -14.16 8.31 1.13
CA LYS A 124 -13.62 7.17 1.88
C LYS A 124 -12.28 6.69 1.31
N VAL A 125 -11.51 7.60 0.73
CA VAL A 125 -10.14 7.33 0.26
C VAL A 125 -9.12 8.12 1.08
N TYR A 126 -8.00 7.49 1.35
CA TYR A 126 -6.91 8.02 2.14
C TYR A 126 -5.58 7.76 1.43
N PHE A 127 -4.54 8.51 1.81
CA PHE A 127 -3.24 8.40 1.17
C PHE A 127 -2.12 8.59 2.20
N ILE A 128 -1.08 7.76 2.12
CA ILE A 128 0.17 7.92 2.84
C ILE A 128 1.32 7.87 1.85
N ALA A 129 2.14 8.92 1.82
CA ALA A 129 3.35 8.96 1.02
C ALA A 129 4.48 8.19 1.71
N GLY A 130 5.14 7.29 0.98
CA GLY A 130 6.21 6.42 1.48
C GLY A 130 7.36 7.17 2.11
N LYS A 131 7.76 8.31 1.55
CA LYS A 131 8.79 9.21 2.11
C LYS A 131 8.52 9.68 3.56
N THR A 132 7.31 9.46 4.08
CA THR A 132 6.93 9.88 5.42
C THR A 132 7.09 8.79 6.48
N TYR A 133 7.42 7.55 6.08
CA TYR A 133 7.55 6.45 7.03
C TYR A 133 8.81 6.57 7.90
N PHE A 134 9.97 6.73 7.27
CA PHE A 134 11.28 6.56 7.93
C PHE A 134 12.00 7.88 8.21
N LYS A 135 11.63 8.96 7.56
CA LYS A 135 12.28 10.27 7.69
C LYS A 135 13.81 10.13 7.52
N GLU A 136 14.57 10.46 8.60
CA GLU A 136 16.02 10.44 8.62
C GLU A 136 16.62 9.05 8.88
N ASP A 137 15.80 8.09 9.39
CA ASP A 137 16.26 6.75 9.75
C ASP A 137 16.13 5.70 8.64
N ARG A 138 16.04 6.13 7.38
CA ARG A 138 15.79 5.23 6.25
C ARG A 138 16.79 4.06 6.18
N GLU A 139 18.08 4.32 6.37
CA GLU A 139 19.12 3.29 6.29
C GLU A 139 18.95 2.22 7.36
N ASN A 140 18.55 2.60 8.57
CA ASN A 140 18.31 1.67 9.66
C ASN A 140 17.00 0.89 9.51
N CYS A 141 16.14 1.29 8.59
CA CYS A 141 14.81 0.71 8.39
C CYS A 141 14.73 -0.29 7.23
N MET A 142 15.79 -0.41 6.43
CA MET A 142 15.81 -1.20 5.19
C MET A 142 16.87 -2.29 5.24
N ILE A 143 16.59 -3.43 4.56
CA ILE A 143 17.55 -4.53 4.43
C ILE A 143 18.41 -4.37 3.16
N ASP A 144 17.76 -4.18 2.03
CA ASP A 144 18.36 -4.26 0.68
C ASP A 144 18.08 -3.01 -0.18
N GLY A 145 17.68 -1.91 0.47
CA GLY A 145 17.26 -0.69 -0.21
C GLY A 145 15.87 -0.80 -0.88
N CYS A 146 15.16 -1.90 -0.66
CA CYS A 146 13.81 -2.12 -1.16
C CYS A 146 12.84 -2.54 -0.07
N HIS A 147 13.26 -3.49 0.78
CA HIS A 147 12.39 -4.10 1.78
C HIS A 147 12.68 -3.57 3.18
N PRO A 148 11.65 -3.21 3.94
CA PRO A 148 11.78 -2.84 5.34
C PRO A 148 12.25 -4.04 6.19
N ASN A 149 13.05 -3.76 7.22
CA ASN A 149 13.28 -4.66 8.33
C ASN A 149 12.19 -4.49 9.41
N ASP A 150 12.31 -5.16 10.55
CA ASP A 150 11.33 -5.08 11.63
C ASP A 150 11.09 -3.63 12.11
N LEU A 151 12.14 -2.81 12.22
CA LEU A 151 12.00 -1.40 12.58
C LEU A 151 11.22 -0.64 11.51
N GLY A 152 11.54 -0.85 10.24
CA GLY A 152 10.83 -0.25 9.11
C GLY A 152 9.35 -0.61 9.10
N PHE A 153 9.02 -1.89 9.26
CA PHE A 153 7.62 -2.34 9.36
C PHE A 153 6.91 -1.76 10.58
N TYR A 154 7.57 -1.66 11.71
CA TYR A 154 7.01 -1.01 12.90
C TYR A 154 6.67 0.46 12.66
N LEU A 155 7.55 1.22 12.00
CA LEU A 155 7.31 2.63 11.68
C LEU A 155 6.18 2.78 10.64
N MET A 156 6.12 1.88 9.63
CA MET A 156 4.99 1.81 8.71
C MET A 156 3.67 1.55 9.45
N ALA A 157 3.64 0.53 10.31
CA ALA A 157 2.46 0.20 11.12
C ALA A 157 1.99 1.39 11.96
N LYS A 158 2.90 2.08 12.67
CA LYS A 158 2.57 3.29 13.45
C LYS A 158 1.96 4.41 12.61
N LYS A 159 2.46 4.57 11.39
CA LYS A 159 1.97 5.61 10.49
C LYS A 159 0.60 5.27 9.93
N ILE A 160 0.39 4.01 9.54
CA ILE A 160 -0.89 3.50 9.03
C ILE A 160 -1.93 3.56 10.15
N TYR A 161 -1.61 3.05 11.32
CA TYR A 161 -2.49 3.05 12.50
C TYR A 161 -3.04 4.43 12.87
N LYS A 162 -2.23 5.47 12.73
CA LYS A 162 -2.68 6.86 12.97
C LYS A 162 -3.68 7.38 11.93
N LYS A 163 -3.89 6.65 10.84
CA LYS A 163 -4.82 7.00 9.77
C LYS A 163 -6.11 6.19 9.82
N MET A 164 -6.10 5.10 10.54
CA MET A 164 -7.29 4.28 10.82
C MET A 164 -8.16 4.94 11.89
#